data_4cb2f343d47eb72586b2c991107f9e05
#
_entry.id   4cb2f343d47eb72586b2c991107f9e05
#
_cell.length_a   1.000
_cell.length_b   1.000
_cell.length_c   1.000
_cell.angle_alpha   90.00
_cell.angle_beta   90.00
_cell.angle_gamma   90.00
#
_symmetry.space_group_name_H-M   'P 1'
#
loop_
_entity.id
_entity.type
_entity.pdbx_description
1 polymer ?
#
loop_
_entity_poly.entity_id
_entity_poly.type
_entity_poly.pdbx_seq_one_letter_code
_entity_poly.pdbx_strand_id
1 'polypeptide(L)'
;MKPGLALAALGIVFGDIGTSVLYSLQTVFSMENHAVRPTHGDVMGIISMIFWSILLVVCVKYVIFVMRADNDGEGGILALMALVRRLMASHKGTGMTALLLGIVGAGLFYGDSFITPAISVMSAVEGLTVANPDAEKIVLPASVVILTLLFIVQRRGTEVIGKAFGPVMATWFLTLAALGIPWIIHHPVIITALSPHWAILFSIERPAMAFIAMGAVVLTITGAEALYADMGHVGAPSIRLAWFGLVLPCLLINYLGQGAMILSHPDWIDNPFFRMAPDWATIPLVTIATMATVIASQAVISGAFSMSSEAARLGLLPRLGVRHTSKSEGGQIYIPEVNWTLFIGVLALILIFQTSSKLATAYGLAVTGTFLLTTSLFLVLAHRAWHWPMWALIFFGVIVGGVELSIFSANLLKIASGGWIPLLFATIVVIIMTTWRRGTAYIAKQRQDDEGPLDDFLNWMHETKPTRVPGLAVYPHPGLATTPLALLNNLRFNHVLHEHNIIISIVVENVPHVRHVNRIEKVDLGLSLIHI
;
A
#
# COMPACT_ATOMS: atom_id res chain seq x y z
N MET A 1 10.21 -6.75 -23.43
CA MET A 1 9.25 -6.98 -22.32
C MET A 1 8.78 -8.42 -22.36
N LYS A 2 8.78 -9.13 -21.22
CA LYS A 2 8.28 -10.52 -21.17
C LYS A 2 6.78 -10.49 -20.85
N PRO A 3 5.88 -10.96 -21.72
CA PRO A 3 4.43 -10.97 -21.50
C PRO A 3 4.02 -11.63 -20.17
N GLY A 4 4.80 -12.62 -19.72
CA GLY A 4 4.58 -13.29 -18.44
C GLY A 4 4.68 -12.39 -17.22
N LEU A 5 5.49 -11.31 -17.25
CA LEU A 5 5.57 -10.35 -16.15
C LEU A 5 4.35 -9.43 -16.09
N ALA A 6 3.76 -9.06 -17.23
CA ALA A 6 2.52 -8.30 -17.26
C ALA A 6 1.34 -9.15 -16.72
N LEU A 7 1.31 -10.44 -17.04
CA LEU A 7 0.32 -11.37 -16.49
C LEU A 7 0.50 -11.56 -14.97
N ALA A 8 1.75 -11.67 -14.49
CA ALA A 8 2.04 -11.71 -13.06
C ALA A 8 1.59 -10.42 -12.35
N ALA A 9 1.81 -9.24 -12.98
CA ALA A 9 1.37 -7.96 -12.45
C ALA A 9 -0.15 -7.91 -12.23
N LEU A 10 -0.96 -8.55 -13.10
CA LEU A 10 -2.42 -8.61 -12.91
C LEU A 10 -2.81 -9.24 -11.58
N GLY A 11 -2.14 -10.32 -11.19
CA GLY A 11 -2.46 -11.02 -9.94
C GLY A 11 -1.89 -10.36 -8.69
N ILE A 12 -0.73 -9.72 -8.78
CA ILE A 12 -0.03 -9.17 -7.61
C ILE A 12 -0.49 -7.75 -7.31
N VAL A 13 -0.74 -6.93 -8.34
CA VAL A 13 -0.86 -5.48 -8.20
C VAL A 13 -2.30 -4.98 -8.39
N PHE A 14 -3.06 -5.59 -9.29
CA PHE A 14 -4.37 -5.06 -9.73
C PHE A 14 -5.58 -5.71 -9.06
N GLY A 15 -5.37 -6.53 -8.03
CA GLY A 15 -6.45 -7.20 -7.31
C GLY A 15 -7.46 -6.21 -6.72
N ASP A 16 -6.98 -5.30 -5.90
CA ASP A 16 -7.83 -4.37 -5.14
C ASP A 16 -8.60 -3.42 -6.06
N ILE A 17 -7.92 -2.72 -6.95
CA ILE A 17 -8.58 -1.80 -7.89
C ILE A 17 -9.58 -2.53 -8.82
N GLY A 18 -9.31 -3.81 -9.14
CA GLY A 18 -10.18 -4.66 -9.95
C GLY A 18 -11.45 -5.10 -9.23
N THR A 19 -11.46 -5.16 -7.90
CA THR A 19 -12.61 -5.60 -7.11
C THR A 19 -13.49 -4.45 -6.61
N SER A 20 -13.02 -3.21 -6.72
CA SER A 20 -13.75 -2.02 -6.33
C SER A 20 -15.08 -1.84 -7.09
N VAL A 21 -15.21 -2.39 -8.29
CA VAL A 21 -16.43 -2.37 -9.10
C VAL A 21 -17.62 -3.05 -8.42
N LEU A 22 -17.35 -3.98 -7.48
CA LEU A 22 -18.38 -4.75 -6.77
C LEU A 22 -19.23 -3.88 -5.84
N TYR A 23 -18.63 -2.85 -5.24
CA TYR A 23 -19.26 -2.08 -4.17
C TYR A 23 -19.30 -0.56 -4.39
N SER A 24 -18.51 -0.02 -5.32
CA SER A 24 -18.36 1.44 -5.45
C SER A 24 -19.66 2.14 -5.84
N LEU A 25 -20.33 1.73 -6.93
CA LEU A 25 -21.58 2.35 -7.36
C LEU A 25 -22.74 2.04 -6.43
N GLN A 26 -22.82 0.82 -5.90
CA GLN A 26 -23.75 0.47 -4.82
C GLN A 26 -23.64 1.46 -3.66
N THR A 27 -22.39 1.72 -3.20
CA THR A 27 -22.15 2.67 -2.11
C THR A 27 -22.58 4.08 -2.46
N VAL A 28 -22.29 4.57 -3.67
CA VAL A 28 -22.70 5.93 -4.11
C VAL A 28 -24.20 6.12 -3.97
N PHE A 29 -25.00 5.15 -4.41
CA PHE A 29 -26.46 5.26 -4.41
C PHE A 29 -27.10 4.85 -3.08
N SER A 30 -26.41 4.14 -2.19
CA SER A 30 -26.94 3.73 -0.87
C SER A 30 -26.63 4.74 0.25
N MET A 31 -25.70 5.68 0.04
CA MET A 31 -25.29 6.64 1.06
C MET A 31 -26.41 7.62 1.44
N GLU A 32 -26.39 8.09 2.72
CA GLU A 32 -27.28 9.09 3.27
C GLU A 32 -28.76 8.81 2.92
N ASN A 33 -29.20 7.56 3.11
CA ASN A 33 -30.56 7.11 2.79
C ASN A 33 -30.98 7.38 1.33
N HIS A 34 -30.12 7.04 0.38
CA HIS A 34 -30.33 7.26 -1.06
C HIS A 34 -30.46 8.75 -1.44
N ALA A 35 -29.65 9.61 -0.83
CA ALA A 35 -29.61 11.04 -1.12
C ALA A 35 -29.31 11.30 -2.60
N VAL A 36 -28.43 10.50 -3.20
CA VAL A 36 -28.16 10.51 -4.64
C VAL A 36 -29.19 9.64 -5.35
N ARG A 37 -29.98 10.25 -6.24
CA ARG A 37 -31.03 9.55 -6.98
C ARG A 37 -30.52 9.05 -8.33
N PRO A 38 -31.01 7.91 -8.84
CA PRO A 38 -30.63 7.39 -10.16
C PRO A 38 -31.30 8.17 -11.31
N THR A 39 -31.18 9.51 -11.29
CA THR A 39 -31.63 10.37 -12.39
C THR A 39 -30.58 10.43 -13.49
N HIS A 40 -30.98 10.76 -14.72
CA HIS A 40 -30.04 10.86 -15.84
C HIS A 40 -28.83 11.74 -15.52
N GLY A 41 -29.06 12.95 -15.00
CA GLY A 41 -27.98 13.90 -14.69
C GLY A 41 -27.06 13.41 -13.58
N ASP A 42 -27.62 12.80 -12.53
CA ASP A 42 -26.82 12.30 -11.40
C ASP A 42 -25.96 11.11 -11.83
N VAL A 43 -26.52 10.14 -12.57
CA VAL A 43 -25.77 8.98 -13.08
C VAL A 43 -24.63 9.43 -13.99
N MET A 44 -24.92 10.34 -14.95
CA MET A 44 -23.91 10.88 -15.86
C MET A 44 -22.80 11.62 -15.10
N GLY A 45 -23.17 12.42 -14.10
CA GLY A 45 -22.23 13.14 -13.24
C GLY A 45 -21.33 12.21 -12.44
N ILE A 46 -21.89 11.17 -11.82
CA ILE A 46 -21.16 10.19 -11.04
C ILE A 46 -20.18 9.40 -11.91
N ILE A 47 -20.63 8.87 -13.05
CA ILE A 47 -19.76 8.14 -13.97
C ILE A 47 -18.63 9.03 -14.48
N SER A 48 -18.93 10.30 -14.77
CA SER A 48 -17.89 11.28 -15.13
C SER A 48 -16.90 11.51 -13.98
N MET A 49 -17.35 11.65 -12.74
CA MET A 49 -16.46 11.76 -11.56
C MET A 49 -15.57 10.53 -11.40
N ILE A 50 -16.12 9.33 -11.58
CA ILE A 50 -15.37 8.07 -11.53
C ILE A 50 -14.28 8.06 -12.59
N PHE A 51 -14.64 8.34 -13.85
CA PHE A 51 -13.71 8.37 -14.97
C PHE A 51 -12.54 9.33 -14.71
N TRP A 52 -12.84 10.58 -14.32
CA TRP A 52 -11.82 11.60 -14.11
C TRP A 52 -10.98 11.34 -12.85
N SER A 53 -11.54 10.73 -11.81
CA SER A 53 -10.79 10.30 -10.63
C SER A 53 -9.78 9.19 -10.97
N ILE A 54 -10.19 8.17 -11.73
CA ILE A 54 -9.29 7.12 -12.23
C ILE A 54 -8.22 7.74 -13.13
N LEU A 55 -8.59 8.62 -14.05
CA LEU A 55 -7.64 9.25 -14.96
C LEU A 55 -6.62 10.11 -14.23
N LEU A 56 -7.05 11.00 -13.34
CA LEU A 56 -6.15 11.95 -12.68
C LEU A 56 -5.31 11.29 -11.57
N VAL A 57 -5.94 10.49 -10.70
CA VAL A 57 -5.25 9.91 -9.55
C VAL A 57 -4.49 8.66 -9.96
N VAL A 58 -5.12 7.70 -10.63
CA VAL A 58 -4.44 6.43 -10.94
C VAL A 58 -3.53 6.57 -12.15
N CYS A 59 -4.06 7.03 -13.32
CA CYS A 59 -3.25 7.08 -14.54
C CYS A 59 -2.17 8.16 -14.46
N VAL A 60 -2.57 9.42 -14.20
CA VAL A 60 -1.63 10.56 -14.26
C VAL A 60 -0.71 10.53 -13.06
N LYS A 61 -1.24 10.57 -11.83
CA LYS A 61 -0.41 10.65 -10.64
C LYS A 61 0.43 9.39 -10.44
N TYR A 62 -0.21 8.22 -10.26
CA TYR A 62 0.54 7.01 -9.89
C TYR A 62 1.29 6.40 -11.07
N VAL A 63 0.59 6.01 -12.15
CA VAL A 63 1.18 5.21 -13.24
C VAL A 63 2.18 6.01 -14.08
N ILE A 64 1.91 7.30 -14.35
CA ILE A 64 2.80 8.10 -15.18
C ILE A 64 3.92 8.75 -14.35
N PHE A 65 3.60 9.36 -13.20
CA PHE A 65 4.57 10.16 -12.45
C PHE A 65 5.16 9.45 -11.23
N VAL A 66 4.37 9.07 -10.23
CA VAL A 66 4.87 8.56 -8.95
C VAL A 66 5.69 7.28 -9.12
N MET A 67 5.30 6.37 -10.02
CA MET A 67 6.07 5.15 -10.32
C MET A 67 7.44 5.40 -11.00
N ARG A 68 7.84 6.64 -11.23
CA ARG A 68 9.22 7.01 -11.63
C ARG A 68 10.10 7.29 -10.42
N ALA A 69 9.50 7.47 -9.26
CA ALA A 69 10.18 7.74 -8.00
C ALA A 69 10.44 6.41 -7.28
N ASP A 70 11.33 5.61 -7.81
CA ASP A 70 11.76 4.36 -7.20
C ASP A 70 13.02 4.56 -6.33
N ASN A 71 13.12 3.82 -5.26
CA ASN A 71 14.30 3.72 -4.41
C ASN A 71 14.93 2.34 -4.59
N ASP A 72 15.92 2.25 -5.48
CA ASP A 72 16.58 0.99 -5.88
C ASP A 72 15.60 -0.10 -6.33
N GLY A 73 14.54 0.31 -7.07
CA GLY A 73 13.47 -0.54 -7.57
C GLY A 73 12.31 -0.73 -6.61
N GLU A 74 12.41 -0.33 -5.35
CA GLU A 74 11.32 -0.36 -4.38
C GLU A 74 10.46 0.91 -4.47
N GLY A 75 9.14 0.77 -4.27
CA GLY A 75 8.16 1.85 -4.27
C GLY A 75 7.42 1.97 -2.94
N GLY A 76 6.33 2.74 -2.94
CA GLY A 76 5.52 2.98 -1.76
C GLY A 76 5.90 4.25 -0.99
N ILE A 77 5.06 4.63 -0.02
CA ILE A 77 5.20 5.90 0.70
C ILE A 77 6.49 5.97 1.54
N LEU A 78 6.97 4.84 2.09
CA LEU A 78 8.21 4.79 2.86
C LEU A 78 9.43 4.96 1.96
N ALA A 79 9.46 4.34 0.77
CA ALA A 79 10.50 4.52 -0.23
C ALA A 79 10.57 5.98 -0.69
N LEU A 80 9.42 6.58 -0.99
CA LEU A 80 9.33 8.00 -1.37
C LEU A 80 9.81 8.91 -0.25
N MET A 81 9.45 8.64 1.00
CA MET A 81 9.94 9.35 2.18
C MET A 81 11.46 9.23 2.32
N ALA A 82 12.02 8.03 2.12
CA ALA A 82 13.46 7.80 2.21
C ALA A 82 14.22 8.60 1.14
N LEU A 83 13.70 8.63 -0.10
CA LEU A 83 14.26 9.45 -1.19
C LEU A 83 14.25 10.94 -0.83
N VAL A 84 13.11 11.47 -0.38
CA VAL A 84 12.99 12.88 0.01
C VAL A 84 13.94 13.20 1.15
N ARG A 85 14.07 12.35 2.16
CA ARG A 85 15.02 12.54 3.26
C ARG A 85 16.47 12.58 2.79
N ARG A 86 16.85 11.70 1.87
CA ARG A 86 18.21 11.69 1.29
C ARG A 86 18.52 13.01 0.59
N LEU A 87 17.58 13.53 -0.19
CA LEU A 87 17.71 14.83 -0.87
C LEU A 87 17.75 16.02 0.09
N MET A 88 17.13 15.89 1.26
CA MET A 88 17.01 16.96 2.26
C MET A 88 17.99 16.79 3.43
N ALA A 89 19.03 15.97 3.30
CA ALA A 89 19.99 15.68 4.37
C ALA A 89 20.67 16.94 4.94
N SER A 90 20.89 17.97 4.10
CA SER A 90 21.41 19.28 4.50
C SER A 90 20.41 20.17 5.26
N HIS A 91 19.11 19.85 5.25
CA HIS A 91 18.03 20.65 5.83
C HIS A 91 17.28 19.85 6.92
N LYS A 92 17.81 19.85 8.14
CA LYS A 92 17.30 19.04 9.27
C LYS A 92 15.78 19.13 9.50
N GLY A 93 15.18 20.33 9.38
CA GLY A 93 13.73 20.52 9.58
C GLY A 93 12.88 19.82 8.53
N THR A 94 13.19 19.97 7.26
CA THR A 94 12.42 19.38 6.15
C THR A 94 12.55 17.86 6.10
N GLY A 95 13.75 17.33 6.44
CA GLY A 95 13.93 15.88 6.55
C GLY A 95 13.11 15.25 7.68
N MET A 96 12.86 15.98 8.78
CA MET A 96 11.97 15.53 9.85
C MET A 96 10.51 15.55 9.43
N THR A 97 10.07 16.60 8.73
CA THR A 97 8.70 16.68 8.19
C THR A 97 8.44 15.53 7.21
N ALA A 98 9.35 15.26 6.27
CA ALA A 98 9.21 14.14 5.34
C ALA A 98 9.07 12.79 6.07
N LEU A 99 9.86 12.60 7.13
CA LEU A 99 9.76 11.40 7.96
C LEU A 99 8.39 11.26 8.64
N LEU A 100 7.87 12.33 9.23
CA LEU A 100 6.55 12.30 9.87
C LEU A 100 5.45 12.01 8.85
N LEU A 101 5.51 12.63 7.66
CA LEU A 101 4.57 12.35 6.57
C LEU A 101 4.62 10.87 6.13
N GLY A 102 5.83 10.30 6.02
CA GLY A 102 6.00 8.89 5.69
C GLY A 102 5.46 7.94 6.77
N ILE A 103 5.73 8.23 8.05
CA ILE A 103 5.21 7.43 9.17
C ILE A 103 3.67 7.49 9.24
N VAL A 104 3.08 8.68 9.08
CA VAL A 104 1.62 8.83 9.06
C VAL A 104 1.02 8.12 7.85
N GLY A 105 1.63 8.24 6.67
CA GLY A 105 1.19 7.55 5.48
C GLY A 105 1.27 6.03 5.60
N ALA A 106 2.34 5.50 6.18
CA ALA A 106 2.44 4.07 6.48
C ALA A 106 1.35 3.63 7.46
N GLY A 107 1.09 4.41 8.51
CA GLY A 107 -0.01 4.14 9.44
C GLY A 107 -1.38 4.09 8.76
N LEU A 108 -1.66 5.04 7.86
CA LEU A 108 -2.90 5.06 7.08
C LEU A 108 -3.01 3.86 6.12
N PHE A 109 -1.91 3.46 5.48
CA PHE A 109 -1.87 2.26 4.64
C PHE A 109 -2.20 0.98 5.45
N TYR A 110 -1.69 0.87 6.68
CA TYR A 110 -2.10 -0.24 7.56
C TYR A 110 -3.59 -0.15 7.90
N GLY A 111 -4.12 1.06 8.17
CA GLY A 111 -5.56 1.26 8.40
C GLY A 111 -6.41 0.77 7.23
N ASP A 112 -5.95 1.03 6.00
CA ASP A 112 -6.53 0.52 4.76
C ASP A 112 -6.45 -1.01 4.67
N SER A 113 -5.29 -1.59 5.01
CA SER A 113 -5.04 -3.04 4.93
C SER A 113 -5.95 -3.88 5.84
N PHE A 114 -6.58 -3.30 6.86
CA PHE A 114 -7.60 -3.98 7.66
C PHE A 114 -8.96 -4.01 6.97
N ILE A 115 -9.31 -2.99 6.19
CA ILE A 115 -10.66 -2.85 5.62
C ILE A 115 -10.77 -3.56 4.27
N THR A 116 -9.77 -3.45 3.42
CA THR A 116 -9.81 -3.96 2.04
C THR A 116 -10.15 -5.45 1.94
N PRO A 117 -9.55 -6.38 2.72
CA PRO A 117 -9.95 -7.78 2.67
C PRO A 117 -11.38 -8.01 3.14
N ALA A 118 -11.84 -7.26 4.14
CA ALA A 118 -13.19 -7.38 4.69
C ALA A 118 -14.25 -6.98 3.66
N ILE A 119 -14.13 -5.77 3.09
CA ILE A 119 -15.13 -5.24 2.15
C ILE A 119 -15.15 -6.02 0.84
N SER A 120 -13.98 -6.39 0.31
CA SER A 120 -13.87 -7.08 -0.98
C SER A 120 -14.52 -8.47 -0.92
N VAL A 121 -14.18 -9.27 0.09
CA VAL A 121 -14.76 -10.62 0.22
C VAL A 121 -16.25 -10.55 0.54
N MET A 122 -16.69 -9.66 1.43
CA MET A 122 -18.11 -9.52 1.74
C MET A 122 -18.92 -9.12 0.52
N SER A 123 -18.47 -8.11 -0.24
CA SER A 123 -19.21 -7.66 -1.43
C SER A 123 -19.30 -8.73 -2.52
N ALA A 124 -18.28 -9.57 -2.67
CA ALA A 124 -18.36 -10.71 -3.60
C ALA A 124 -19.39 -11.75 -3.17
N VAL A 125 -19.40 -12.09 -1.87
CA VAL A 125 -20.34 -13.08 -1.31
C VAL A 125 -21.77 -12.53 -1.26
N GLU A 126 -21.96 -11.23 -1.03
CA GLU A 126 -23.27 -10.55 -1.12
C GLU A 126 -23.93 -10.70 -2.50
N GLY A 127 -23.16 -10.95 -3.56
CA GLY A 127 -23.72 -11.32 -4.87
C GLY A 127 -24.64 -12.54 -4.86
N LEU A 128 -24.51 -13.45 -3.88
CA LEU A 128 -25.43 -14.56 -3.71
C LEU A 128 -26.86 -14.12 -3.41
N THR A 129 -27.06 -12.97 -2.77
CA THR A 129 -28.39 -12.44 -2.44
C THR A 129 -29.17 -12.03 -3.68
N VAL A 130 -28.49 -11.72 -4.78
CA VAL A 130 -29.14 -11.43 -6.07
C VAL A 130 -29.75 -12.70 -6.68
N ALA A 131 -29.08 -13.86 -6.52
CA ALA A 131 -29.60 -15.14 -6.98
C ALA A 131 -30.66 -15.71 -6.03
N ASN A 132 -30.48 -15.55 -4.71
CA ASN A 132 -31.41 -16.02 -3.68
C ASN A 132 -31.36 -15.08 -2.46
N PRO A 133 -32.43 -14.32 -2.16
CA PRO A 133 -32.49 -13.43 -1.01
C PRO A 133 -32.23 -14.12 0.34
N ASP A 134 -32.60 -15.40 0.50
CA ASP A 134 -32.32 -16.16 1.73
C ASP A 134 -30.84 -16.40 1.99
N ALA A 135 -29.98 -16.20 0.98
CA ALA A 135 -28.54 -16.31 1.11
C ALA A 135 -27.92 -15.21 2.00
N GLU A 136 -28.64 -14.15 2.34
CA GLU A 136 -28.16 -13.10 3.26
C GLU A 136 -27.61 -13.67 4.57
N LYS A 137 -28.25 -14.71 5.11
CA LYS A 137 -27.83 -15.40 6.34
C LYS A 137 -26.47 -16.10 6.22
N ILE A 138 -26.06 -16.42 4.99
CA ILE A 138 -24.81 -17.15 4.69
C ILE A 138 -23.65 -16.19 4.43
N VAL A 139 -23.92 -14.94 4.04
CA VAL A 139 -22.89 -13.95 3.64
C VAL A 139 -21.83 -13.80 4.73
N LEU A 140 -22.24 -13.48 5.95
CA LEU A 140 -21.31 -13.25 7.06
C LEU A 140 -20.48 -14.51 7.41
N PRO A 141 -21.10 -15.70 7.65
CA PRO A 141 -20.33 -16.92 7.93
C PRO A 141 -19.38 -17.31 6.80
N ALA A 142 -19.84 -17.23 5.53
CA ALA A 142 -19.01 -17.57 4.39
C ALA A 142 -17.79 -16.63 4.27
N SER A 143 -17.99 -15.33 4.45
CA SER A 143 -16.90 -14.34 4.43
C SER A 143 -15.88 -14.60 5.53
N VAL A 144 -16.32 -14.92 6.74
CA VAL A 144 -15.45 -15.30 7.87
C VAL A 144 -14.64 -16.55 7.54
N VAL A 145 -15.26 -17.58 6.97
CA VAL A 145 -14.57 -18.82 6.58
C VAL A 145 -13.54 -18.56 5.48
N ILE A 146 -13.90 -17.83 4.42
CA ILE A 146 -13.00 -17.52 3.31
C ILE A 146 -11.76 -16.77 3.81
N LEU A 147 -11.96 -15.71 4.62
CA LEU A 147 -10.85 -14.93 5.16
C LEU A 147 -10.01 -15.72 6.14
N THR A 148 -10.60 -16.52 7.00
CA THR A 148 -9.87 -17.40 7.91
C THR A 148 -8.98 -18.37 7.14
N LEU A 149 -9.49 -19.01 6.10
CA LEU A 149 -8.71 -19.89 5.23
C LEU A 149 -7.57 -19.12 4.54
N LEU A 150 -7.86 -17.93 4.03
CA LEU A 150 -6.85 -17.07 3.40
C LEU A 150 -5.67 -16.79 4.35
N PHE A 151 -5.93 -16.30 5.57
CA PHE A 151 -4.89 -15.97 6.54
C PHE A 151 -4.11 -17.20 7.05
N ILE A 152 -4.75 -18.37 7.14
CA ILE A 152 -4.08 -19.62 7.50
C ILE A 152 -3.13 -20.09 6.38
N VAL A 153 -3.55 -19.99 5.11
CA VAL A 153 -2.76 -20.45 3.96
C VAL A 153 -1.54 -19.56 3.72
N GLN A 154 -1.56 -18.28 4.13
CA GLN A 154 -0.45 -17.34 3.98
C GLN A 154 0.91 -17.90 4.42
N ARG A 155 0.95 -18.62 5.54
CA ARG A 155 2.20 -19.18 6.09
C ARG A 155 2.87 -20.21 5.20
N ARG A 156 2.15 -20.84 4.26
CA ARG A 156 2.68 -21.87 3.32
C ARG A 156 3.33 -21.25 2.09
N GLY A 157 3.20 -19.92 1.92
CA GLY A 157 3.66 -19.22 0.73
C GLY A 157 2.67 -19.30 -0.43
N THR A 158 2.77 -18.34 -1.30
CA THR A 158 1.86 -18.16 -2.44
C THR A 158 2.48 -18.59 -3.77
N GLU A 159 3.69 -19.18 -3.77
CA GLU A 159 4.41 -19.50 -5.00
C GLU A 159 3.62 -20.39 -5.98
N VAL A 160 2.95 -21.43 -5.46
CA VAL A 160 2.17 -22.36 -6.29
C VAL A 160 0.84 -21.74 -6.72
N ILE A 161 0.15 -21.09 -5.77
CA ILE A 161 -1.17 -20.47 -6.00
C ILE A 161 -1.01 -19.18 -6.81
N GLY A 162 0.07 -18.44 -6.61
CA GLY A 162 0.39 -17.17 -7.29
C GLY A 162 0.49 -17.30 -8.81
N LYS A 163 0.90 -18.47 -9.32
CA LYS A 163 0.91 -18.74 -10.77
C LYS A 163 -0.49 -18.70 -11.39
N ALA A 164 -1.52 -19.02 -10.62
CA ALA A 164 -2.92 -18.96 -11.06
C ALA A 164 -3.51 -17.54 -10.95
N PHE A 165 -2.93 -16.65 -10.15
CA PHE A 165 -3.49 -15.31 -9.91
C PHE A 165 -3.59 -14.48 -11.19
N GLY A 166 -2.54 -14.47 -12.00
CA GLY A 166 -2.54 -13.73 -13.27
C GLY A 166 -3.66 -14.15 -14.21
N PRO A 167 -3.77 -15.45 -14.57
CA PRO A 167 -4.87 -15.96 -15.39
C PRO A 167 -6.26 -15.70 -14.82
N VAL A 168 -6.45 -15.90 -13.51
CA VAL A 168 -7.73 -15.63 -12.85
C VAL A 168 -8.10 -14.16 -12.96
N MET A 169 -7.17 -13.25 -12.67
CA MET A 169 -7.41 -11.80 -12.77
C MET A 169 -7.60 -11.35 -14.22
N ALA A 170 -6.88 -11.95 -15.19
CA ALA A 170 -7.13 -11.66 -16.60
C ALA A 170 -8.56 -12.06 -17.00
N THR A 171 -9.02 -13.25 -16.60
CA THR A 171 -10.40 -13.70 -16.81
C THR A 171 -11.40 -12.77 -16.11
N TRP A 172 -11.09 -12.33 -14.89
CA TRP A 172 -11.90 -11.36 -14.16
C TRP A 172 -12.08 -10.04 -14.93
N PHE A 173 -10.98 -9.41 -15.39
CA PHE A 173 -11.05 -8.17 -16.16
C PHE A 173 -11.82 -8.33 -17.47
N LEU A 174 -11.62 -9.43 -18.18
CA LEU A 174 -12.40 -9.72 -19.38
C LEU A 174 -13.89 -9.91 -19.08
N THR A 175 -14.22 -10.55 -17.94
CA THR A 175 -15.60 -10.67 -17.47
C THR A 175 -16.22 -9.30 -17.18
N LEU A 176 -15.47 -8.37 -16.56
CA LEU A 176 -15.92 -7.00 -16.33
C LEU A 176 -16.32 -6.30 -17.64
N ALA A 177 -15.49 -6.42 -18.67
CA ALA A 177 -15.78 -5.84 -19.98
C ALA A 177 -16.97 -6.55 -20.66
N ALA A 178 -17.03 -7.87 -20.60
CA ALA A 178 -18.11 -8.65 -21.20
C ALA A 178 -19.48 -8.31 -20.58
N LEU A 179 -19.53 -8.02 -19.28
CA LEU A 179 -20.76 -7.57 -18.62
C LEU A 179 -21.14 -6.14 -18.98
N GLY A 180 -20.16 -5.25 -19.15
CA GLY A 180 -20.44 -3.83 -19.43
C GLY A 180 -20.86 -3.55 -20.86
N ILE A 181 -20.26 -4.23 -21.86
CA ILE A 181 -20.50 -3.97 -23.28
C ILE A 181 -21.98 -4.01 -23.69
N PRO A 182 -22.77 -5.05 -23.36
CA PRO A 182 -24.17 -5.12 -23.75
C PRO A 182 -24.99 -3.90 -23.27
N TRP A 183 -24.78 -3.48 -22.03
CA TRP A 183 -25.50 -2.34 -21.46
C TRP A 183 -25.13 -1.00 -22.13
N ILE A 184 -23.84 -0.82 -22.49
CA ILE A 184 -23.40 0.36 -23.25
C ILE A 184 -24.03 0.37 -24.65
N ILE A 185 -24.15 -0.79 -25.30
CA ILE A 185 -24.82 -0.89 -26.62
C ILE A 185 -26.31 -0.52 -26.51
N HIS A 186 -26.99 -0.93 -25.44
CA HIS A 186 -28.38 -0.59 -25.19
C HIS A 186 -28.59 0.90 -24.87
N HIS A 187 -27.67 1.53 -24.15
CA HIS A 187 -27.70 2.95 -23.80
C HIS A 187 -26.40 3.67 -24.15
N PRO A 188 -26.11 3.90 -25.45
CA PRO A 188 -24.83 4.46 -25.89
C PRO A 188 -24.59 5.90 -25.43
N VAL A 189 -25.63 6.62 -25.01
CA VAL A 189 -25.52 7.98 -24.44
C VAL A 189 -24.59 8.02 -23.25
N ILE A 190 -24.43 6.91 -22.49
CA ILE A 190 -23.53 6.85 -21.33
C ILE A 190 -22.08 7.17 -21.69
N ILE A 191 -21.65 6.95 -22.93
CA ILE A 191 -20.29 7.27 -23.39
C ILE A 191 -20.01 8.78 -23.28
N THR A 192 -21.03 9.62 -23.36
CA THR A 192 -20.88 11.07 -23.20
C THR A 192 -20.48 11.46 -21.76
N ALA A 193 -20.66 10.57 -20.77
CA ALA A 193 -20.18 10.75 -19.41
C ALA A 193 -18.64 10.80 -19.30
N LEU A 194 -17.90 10.41 -20.32
CA LEU A 194 -16.44 10.61 -20.39
C LEU A 194 -16.07 12.10 -20.45
N SER A 195 -17.00 12.98 -20.86
CA SER A 195 -16.78 14.42 -20.83
C SER A 195 -16.77 14.96 -19.39
N PRO A 196 -15.80 15.80 -18.99
CA PRO A 196 -15.76 16.41 -17.66
C PRO A 196 -16.95 17.36 -17.39
N HIS A 197 -17.65 17.76 -18.47
CA HIS A 197 -18.83 18.61 -18.40
C HIS A 197 -19.87 18.04 -17.41
N TRP A 198 -20.14 16.74 -17.44
CA TRP A 198 -21.13 16.10 -16.58
C TRP A 198 -20.74 16.13 -15.09
N ALA A 199 -19.48 15.90 -14.76
CA ALA A 199 -18.99 16.02 -13.38
C ALA A 199 -19.08 17.46 -12.88
N ILE A 200 -18.73 18.44 -13.74
CA ILE A 200 -18.80 19.87 -13.42
C ILE A 200 -20.27 20.31 -13.25
N LEU A 201 -21.15 19.95 -14.19
CA LEU A 201 -22.57 20.28 -14.14
C LEU A 201 -23.22 19.73 -12.87
N PHE A 202 -23.00 18.45 -12.56
CA PHE A 202 -23.51 17.83 -11.34
C PHE A 202 -23.01 18.53 -10.08
N SER A 203 -21.73 18.96 -10.05
CA SER A 203 -21.15 19.69 -8.92
C SER A 203 -21.72 21.10 -8.75
N ILE A 204 -22.13 21.76 -9.84
CA ILE A 204 -22.72 23.11 -9.80
C ILE A 204 -24.20 23.04 -9.45
N GLU A 205 -24.96 22.14 -10.09
CA GLU A 205 -26.40 22.03 -9.88
C GLU A 205 -26.78 21.41 -8.54
N ARG A 206 -25.97 20.45 -8.06
CA ARG A 206 -26.23 19.70 -6.82
C ARG A 206 -24.98 19.56 -5.95
N PRO A 207 -24.42 20.67 -5.44
CA PRO A 207 -23.11 20.66 -4.76
C PRO A 207 -23.05 19.75 -3.54
N ALA A 208 -24.12 19.67 -2.75
CA ALA A 208 -24.16 18.78 -1.58
C ALA A 208 -24.14 17.30 -1.98
N MET A 209 -24.92 16.93 -3.03
CA MET A 209 -24.97 15.55 -3.52
C MET A 209 -23.65 15.15 -4.19
N ALA A 210 -23.06 16.05 -4.98
CA ALA A 210 -21.75 15.83 -5.60
C ALA A 210 -20.66 15.63 -4.54
N PHE A 211 -20.69 16.39 -3.45
CA PHE A 211 -19.75 16.25 -2.35
C PHE A 211 -19.91 14.91 -1.62
N ILE A 212 -21.14 14.47 -1.35
CA ILE A 212 -21.44 13.16 -0.78
C ILE A 212 -20.97 12.05 -1.73
N ALA A 213 -21.32 12.14 -3.02
CA ALA A 213 -20.92 11.17 -4.04
C ALA A 213 -19.39 11.06 -4.15
N MET A 214 -18.67 12.17 -4.08
CA MET A 214 -17.21 12.20 -4.10
C MET A 214 -16.59 11.36 -2.97
N GLY A 215 -17.24 11.36 -1.80
CA GLY A 215 -16.86 10.50 -0.66
C GLY A 215 -16.99 9.00 -0.94
N ALA A 216 -17.83 8.58 -1.91
CA ALA A 216 -17.93 7.17 -2.34
C ALA A 216 -17.12 6.89 -3.62
N VAL A 217 -16.98 7.88 -4.51
CA VAL A 217 -16.16 7.77 -5.73
C VAL A 217 -14.71 7.38 -5.40
N VAL A 218 -14.19 7.74 -4.23
CA VAL A 218 -12.87 7.30 -3.77
C VAL A 218 -12.70 5.78 -3.84
N LEU A 219 -13.76 5.04 -3.64
CA LEU A 219 -13.71 3.56 -3.66
C LEU A 219 -13.26 3.02 -5.02
N THR A 220 -13.49 3.76 -6.10
CA THR A 220 -13.07 3.37 -7.46
C THR A 220 -11.59 3.53 -7.75
N ILE A 221 -10.87 4.26 -6.89
CA ILE A 221 -9.43 4.52 -7.01
C ILE A 221 -8.61 3.91 -5.87
N THR A 222 -9.26 3.13 -4.99
CA THR A 222 -8.56 2.31 -3.98
C THR A 222 -7.63 1.32 -4.66
N GLY A 223 -6.56 0.92 -3.99
CA GLY A 223 -5.52 0.09 -4.58
C GLY A 223 -4.50 0.85 -5.46
N ALA A 224 -4.70 2.15 -5.73
CA ALA A 224 -3.72 2.93 -6.48
C ALA A 224 -2.37 3.06 -5.75
N GLU A 225 -2.37 3.11 -4.42
CA GLU A 225 -1.16 3.11 -3.60
C GLU A 225 -0.42 1.76 -3.69
N ALA A 226 -1.18 0.65 -3.76
CA ALA A 226 -0.62 -0.68 -3.93
C ALA A 226 0.14 -0.82 -5.25
N LEU A 227 -0.30 -0.16 -6.35
CA LEU A 227 0.44 -0.12 -7.62
C LEU A 227 1.88 0.38 -7.43
N TYR A 228 2.05 1.36 -6.58
CA TYR A 228 3.34 1.95 -6.29
C TYR A 228 4.14 1.12 -5.27
N ALA A 229 3.49 0.60 -4.24
CA ALA A 229 4.13 -0.23 -3.22
C ALA A 229 4.69 -1.55 -3.78
N ASP A 230 3.92 -2.21 -4.65
CA ASP A 230 4.30 -3.51 -5.23
C ASP A 230 5.15 -3.40 -6.51
N MET A 231 5.57 -2.19 -6.88
CA MET A 231 6.38 -1.96 -8.06
C MET A 231 7.69 -2.75 -8.05
N GLY A 232 8.26 -2.97 -6.87
CA GLY A 232 9.50 -3.74 -6.69
C GLY A 232 9.42 -5.20 -7.14
N HIS A 233 8.23 -5.80 -7.15
CA HIS A 233 8.03 -7.21 -7.49
C HIS A 233 7.98 -7.49 -9.00
N VAL A 234 7.39 -6.59 -9.78
CA VAL A 234 7.10 -6.84 -11.22
C VAL A 234 7.66 -5.78 -12.15
N GLY A 235 8.12 -4.66 -11.60
CA GLY A 235 8.68 -3.53 -12.32
C GLY A 235 7.63 -2.62 -12.97
N ALA A 236 7.88 -1.31 -12.94
CA ALA A 236 7.01 -0.28 -13.50
C ALA A 236 6.58 -0.51 -14.97
N PRO A 237 7.44 -1.00 -15.90
CA PRO A 237 7.02 -1.24 -17.28
C PRO A 237 5.93 -2.31 -17.43
N SER A 238 6.00 -3.38 -16.61
CA SER A 238 5.00 -4.46 -16.63
C SER A 238 3.64 -3.99 -16.10
N ILE A 239 3.67 -3.19 -15.02
CA ILE A 239 2.48 -2.57 -14.45
C ILE A 239 1.81 -1.63 -15.46
N ARG A 240 2.59 -0.75 -16.13
CA ARG A 240 2.05 0.16 -17.17
C ARG A 240 1.41 -0.59 -18.32
N LEU A 241 2.06 -1.66 -18.79
CA LEU A 241 1.52 -2.47 -19.89
C LEU A 241 0.19 -3.12 -19.50
N ALA A 242 0.12 -3.75 -18.33
CA ALA A 242 -1.10 -4.38 -17.84
C ALA A 242 -2.22 -3.33 -17.60
N TRP A 243 -1.87 -2.17 -17.03
CA TRP A 243 -2.81 -1.10 -16.75
C TRP A 243 -3.47 -0.57 -18.03
N PHE A 244 -2.68 -0.04 -18.96
CA PHE A 244 -3.23 0.57 -20.17
C PHE A 244 -3.76 -0.45 -21.18
N GLY A 245 -3.19 -1.67 -21.21
CA GLY A 245 -3.57 -2.70 -22.18
C GLY A 245 -4.84 -3.48 -21.82
N LEU A 246 -5.12 -3.69 -20.53
CA LEU A 246 -6.25 -4.51 -20.08
C LEU A 246 -7.05 -3.88 -18.96
N VAL A 247 -6.41 -3.51 -17.83
CA VAL A 247 -7.11 -3.18 -16.60
C VAL A 247 -7.97 -1.93 -16.76
N LEU A 248 -7.38 -0.83 -17.19
CA LEU A 248 -8.08 0.45 -17.38
C LEU A 248 -9.26 0.33 -18.36
N PRO A 249 -9.09 -0.21 -19.58
CA PRO A 249 -10.21 -0.38 -20.50
C PRO A 249 -11.35 -1.21 -19.91
N CYS A 250 -11.04 -2.35 -19.29
CA CYS A 250 -12.06 -3.22 -18.72
C CYS A 250 -12.81 -2.56 -17.56
N LEU A 251 -12.10 -1.84 -16.67
CA LEU A 251 -12.74 -1.09 -15.58
C LEU A 251 -13.67 0.02 -16.11
N LEU A 252 -13.21 0.81 -17.08
CA LEU A 252 -14.02 1.88 -17.64
C LEU A 252 -15.26 1.35 -18.35
N ILE A 253 -15.13 0.26 -19.13
CA ILE A 253 -16.27 -0.40 -19.78
C ILE A 253 -17.25 -0.90 -18.71
N ASN A 254 -16.77 -1.45 -17.61
CA ASN A 254 -17.65 -1.93 -16.54
C ASN A 254 -18.40 -0.78 -15.85
N TYR A 255 -17.72 0.30 -15.46
CA TYR A 255 -18.38 1.45 -14.83
C TYR A 255 -19.38 2.14 -15.76
N LEU A 256 -19.04 2.30 -17.05
CA LEU A 256 -19.98 2.78 -18.05
C LEU A 256 -21.18 1.83 -18.19
N GLY A 257 -20.94 0.52 -18.21
CA GLY A 257 -21.99 -0.51 -18.25
C GLY A 257 -22.93 -0.46 -17.05
N GLN A 258 -22.39 -0.34 -15.83
CA GLN A 258 -23.20 -0.16 -14.63
C GLN A 258 -24.04 1.12 -14.69
N GLY A 259 -23.44 2.23 -15.14
CA GLY A 259 -24.17 3.49 -15.34
C GLY A 259 -25.30 3.35 -16.37
N ALA A 260 -25.03 2.71 -17.50
CA ALA A 260 -26.02 2.46 -18.55
C ALA A 260 -27.19 1.56 -18.05
N MET A 261 -26.85 0.54 -17.26
CA MET A 261 -27.85 -0.33 -16.63
C MET A 261 -28.74 0.44 -15.65
N ILE A 262 -28.15 1.29 -14.79
CA ILE A 262 -28.90 2.10 -13.82
C ILE A 262 -29.83 3.09 -14.53
N LEU A 263 -29.43 3.65 -15.68
CA LEU A 263 -30.30 4.50 -16.51
C LEU A 263 -31.50 3.72 -17.05
N SER A 264 -31.33 2.41 -17.35
CA SER A 264 -32.40 1.55 -17.84
C SER A 264 -33.31 1.06 -16.73
N HIS A 265 -32.73 0.74 -15.57
CA HIS A 265 -33.37 0.11 -14.42
C HIS A 265 -32.98 0.84 -13.14
N PRO A 266 -33.60 2.00 -12.84
CA PRO A 266 -33.26 2.82 -11.67
C PRO A 266 -33.43 2.10 -10.33
N ASP A 267 -34.24 1.04 -10.27
CA ASP A 267 -34.48 0.24 -9.06
C ASP A 267 -33.36 -0.78 -8.76
N TRP A 268 -32.41 -0.95 -9.68
CA TRP A 268 -31.32 -1.93 -9.53
C TRP A 268 -30.05 -1.37 -8.86
N ILE A 269 -30.20 -0.30 -8.10
CA ILE A 269 -29.08 0.39 -7.41
C ILE A 269 -28.60 -0.34 -6.14
N ASP A 270 -29.34 -1.29 -5.64
CA ASP A 270 -29.02 -2.10 -4.45
C ASP A 270 -27.80 -3.00 -4.68
N ASN A 271 -27.63 -3.55 -5.88
CA ASN A 271 -26.46 -4.34 -6.26
C ASN A 271 -26.19 -4.22 -7.77
N PRO A 272 -25.72 -3.05 -8.25
CA PRO A 272 -25.60 -2.75 -9.68
C PRO A 272 -24.72 -3.76 -10.43
N PHE A 273 -23.63 -4.18 -9.82
CA PHE A 273 -22.66 -5.05 -10.48
C PHE A 273 -23.25 -6.43 -10.84
N PHE A 274 -23.81 -7.13 -9.86
CA PHE A 274 -24.32 -8.49 -10.09
C PHE A 274 -25.60 -8.50 -10.93
N ARG A 275 -26.40 -7.43 -10.88
CA ARG A 275 -27.60 -7.29 -11.70
C ARG A 275 -27.33 -7.03 -13.19
N MET A 276 -26.07 -6.72 -13.59
CA MET A 276 -25.71 -6.70 -15.01
C MET A 276 -25.70 -8.07 -15.66
N ALA A 277 -25.53 -9.12 -14.85
CA ALA A 277 -25.44 -10.49 -15.35
C ALA A 277 -26.85 -11.09 -15.57
N PRO A 278 -27.02 -11.95 -16.59
CA PRO A 278 -28.24 -12.75 -16.70
C PRO A 278 -28.31 -13.78 -15.56
N ASP A 279 -29.52 -14.18 -15.16
CA ASP A 279 -29.78 -15.04 -13.98
C ASP A 279 -28.91 -16.31 -13.95
N TRP A 280 -28.71 -16.97 -15.09
CA TRP A 280 -27.91 -18.20 -15.18
C TRP A 280 -26.40 -17.94 -14.90
N ALA A 281 -25.94 -16.73 -15.09
CA ALA A 281 -24.53 -16.35 -14.93
C ALA A 281 -24.21 -15.83 -13.52
N THR A 282 -25.21 -15.57 -12.67
CA THR A 282 -24.98 -14.97 -11.33
C THR A 282 -24.09 -15.84 -10.46
N ILE A 283 -24.31 -17.15 -10.38
CA ILE A 283 -23.47 -18.06 -9.56
C ILE A 283 -22.04 -18.18 -10.10
N PRO A 284 -21.79 -18.42 -11.41
CA PRO A 284 -20.45 -18.33 -11.99
C PRO A 284 -19.76 -16.97 -11.72
N LEU A 285 -20.52 -15.87 -11.81
CA LEU A 285 -20.00 -14.53 -11.55
C LEU A 285 -19.58 -14.34 -10.09
N VAL A 286 -20.41 -14.77 -9.13
CA VAL A 286 -20.06 -14.75 -7.71
C VAL A 286 -18.79 -15.58 -7.44
N THR A 287 -18.66 -16.73 -8.10
CA THR A 287 -17.50 -17.61 -7.93
C THR A 287 -16.22 -16.90 -8.40
N ILE A 288 -16.20 -16.32 -9.61
CA ILE A 288 -15.02 -15.64 -10.12
C ILE A 288 -14.75 -14.33 -9.34
N ALA A 289 -15.79 -13.60 -8.91
CA ALA A 289 -15.67 -12.43 -8.07
C ALA A 289 -15.02 -12.78 -6.72
N THR A 290 -15.45 -13.88 -6.08
CA THR A 290 -14.87 -14.38 -4.83
C THR A 290 -13.40 -14.76 -5.03
N MET A 291 -13.04 -15.43 -6.11
CA MET A 291 -11.64 -15.72 -6.43
C MET A 291 -10.82 -14.43 -6.61
N ALA A 292 -11.36 -13.45 -7.34
CA ALA A 292 -10.71 -12.16 -7.54
C ALA A 292 -10.51 -11.41 -6.21
N THR A 293 -11.50 -11.42 -5.31
CA THR A 293 -11.41 -10.74 -4.02
C THR A 293 -10.47 -11.44 -3.03
N VAL A 294 -10.32 -12.76 -3.11
CA VAL A 294 -9.29 -13.51 -2.38
C VAL A 294 -7.90 -13.10 -2.87
N ILE A 295 -7.70 -12.96 -4.19
CA ILE A 295 -6.45 -12.48 -4.77
C ILE A 295 -6.17 -11.02 -4.36
N ALA A 296 -7.18 -10.16 -4.40
CA ALA A 296 -7.08 -8.77 -3.95
C ALA A 296 -6.66 -8.68 -2.48
N SER A 297 -7.31 -9.45 -1.62
CA SER A 297 -6.98 -9.53 -0.19
C SER A 297 -5.54 -10.01 0.04
N GLN A 298 -5.12 -11.01 -0.75
CA GLN A 298 -3.74 -11.50 -0.74
C GLN A 298 -2.73 -10.41 -1.10
N ALA A 299 -2.99 -9.63 -2.13
CA ALA A 299 -2.12 -8.54 -2.56
C ALA A 299 -1.93 -7.50 -1.45
N VAL A 300 -3.02 -7.06 -0.82
CA VAL A 300 -2.98 -6.08 0.29
C VAL A 300 -2.23 -6.62 1.51
N ILE A 301 -2.44 -7.89 1.88
CA ILE A 301 -1.71 -8.54 2.98
C ILE A 301 -0.21 -8.60 2.68
N SER A 302 0.16 -8.97 1.45
CA SER A 302 1.57 -8.99 1.00
C SER A 302 2.18 -7.59 1.00
N GLY A 303 1.43 -6.56 0.58
CA GLY A 303 1.83 -5.16 0.65
C GLY A 303 2.12 -4.71 2.10
N ALA A 304 1.29 -5.14 3.06
CA ALA A 304 1.52 -4.88 4.47
C ALA A 304 2.79 -5.57 5.00
N PHE A 305 3.12 -6.78 4.54
CA PHE A 305 4.38 -7.44 4.88
C PHE A 305 5.58 -6.69 4.31
N SER A 306 5.53 -6.29 3.03
CA SER A 306 6.60 -5.53 2.38
C SER A 306 6.85 -4.21 3.08
N MET A 307 5.79 -3.46 3.39
CA MET A 307 5.87 -2.21 4.14
C MET A 307 6.44 -2.41 5.55
N SER A 308 6.06 -3.50 6.24
CA SER A 308 6.60 -3.83 7.58
C SER A 308 8.10 -4.11 7.53
N SER A 309 8.54 -4.86 6.52
CA SER A 309 9.96 -5.15 6.28
C SER A 309 10.75 -3.87 5.99
N GLU A 310 10.21 -3.01 5.13
CA GLU A 310 10.83 -1.72 4.81
C GLU A 310 10.88 -0.79 6.03
N ALA A 311 9.80 -0.70 6.81
CA ALA A 311 9.76 0.07 8.06
C ALA A 311 10.81 -0.42 9.07
N ALA A 312 11.01 -1.75 9.18
CA ALA A 312 12.04 -2.31 10.03
C ALA A 312 13.47 -1.99 9.52
N ARG A 313 13.71 -2.04 8.21
CA ARG A 313 14.99 -1.62 7.59
C ARG A 313 15.28 -0.13 7.82
N LEU A 314 14.25 0.72 7.77
CA LEU A 314 14.37 2.15 8.05
C LEU A 314 14.48 2.48 9.56
N GLY A 315 14.49 1.47 10.45
CA GLY A 315 14.57 1.64 11.90
C GLY A 315 13.28 2.22 12.53
N LEU A 316 12.16 2.12 11.83
CA LEU A 316 10.84 2.57 12.31
C LEU A 316 10.10 1.49 13.09
N LEU A 317 10.45 0.22 12.89
CA LEU A 317 9.92 -0.93 13.61
C LEU A 317 11.07 -1.80 14.16
N PRO A 318 10.82 -2.64 15.16
CA PRO A 318 11.77 -3.65 15.59
C PRO A 318 12.06 -4.65 14.45
N ARG A 319 13.12 -5.43 14.60
CA ARG A 319 13.39 -6.54 13.68
C ARG A 319 12.27 -7.57 13.80
N LEU A 320 11.56 -7.80 12.71
CA LEU A 320 10.45 -8.75 12.60
C LEU A 320 10.97 -10.11 12.12
N GLY A 321 10.22 -11.17 12.42
CA GLY A 321 10.52 -12.52 11.98
C GLY A 321 10.16 -12.76 10.50
N VAL A 322 10.94 -12.16 9.58
CA VAL A 322 10.69 -12.29 8.13
C VAL A 322 11.05 -13.70 7.65
N ARG A 323 10.09 -14.38 7.04
CA ARG A 323 10.27 -15.68 6.38
C ARG A 323 10.11 -15.53 4.88
N HIS A 324 11.12 -15.87 4.10
CA HIS A 324 11.01 -15.92 2.65
C HIS A 324 10.21 -17.15 2.24
N THR A 325 9.14 -16.95 1.46
CA THR A 325 8.23 -18.02 1.03
C THR A 325 8.51 -18.51 -0.40
N SER A 326 9.35 -17.82 -1.16
CA SER A 326 9.84 -18.25 -2.48
C SER A 326 11.37 -18.29 -2.50
N LYS A 327 11.93 -19.27 -3.22
CA LYS A 327 13.38 -19.38 -3.47
C LYS A 327 13.84 -18.53 -4.65
N SER A 328 12.94 -18.19 -5.56
CA SER A 328 13.22 -17.48 -6.82
C SER A 328 12.90 -16.00 -6.76
N GLU A 329 11.94 -15.59 -5.91
CA GLU A 329 11.45 -14.23 -5.80
C GLU A 329 11.69 -13.71 -4.38
N GLY A 330 12.71 -12.87 -4.21
CA GLY A 330 13.11 -12.34 -2.90
C GLY A 330 12.06 -11.44 -2.23
N GLY A 331 11.07 -10.94 -2.98
CA GLY A 331 9.99 -10.10 -2.49
C GLY A 331 8.83 -10.85 -1.82
N GLN A 332 8.72 -12.17 -2.00
CA GLN A 332 7.66 -12.95 -1.36
C GLN A 332 8.05 -13.30 0.08
N ILE A 333 7.56 -12.50 1.01
CA ILE A 333 7.84 -12.62 2.44
C ILE A 333 6.56 -12.88 3.24
N TYR A 334 6.72 -13.54 4.38
CA TYR A 334 5.66 -13.76 5.37
C TYR A 334 6.15 -13.27 6.74
N ILE A 335 5.33 -12.48 7.40
CA ILE A 335 5.60 -11.95 8.73
C ILE A 335 4.45 -12.36 9.67
N PRO A 336 4.67 -13.36 10.55
CA PRO A 336 3.62 -13.93 11.39
C PRO A 336 2.89 -12.89 12.24
N GLU A 337 3.62 -11.97 12.84
CA GLU A 337 3.09 -10.94 13.74
C GLU A 337 2.09 -10.03 13.01
N VAL A 338 2.45 -9.59 11.80
CA VAL A 338 1.58 -8.74 10.96
C VAL A 338 0.38 -9.52 10.47
N ASN A 339 0.59 -10.78 10.02
CA ASN A 339 -0.48 -11.64 9.53
C ASN A 339 -1.60 -11.83 10.56
N TRP A 340 -1.23 -12.20 11.79
CA TRP A 340 -2.23 -12.46 12.83
C TRP A 340 -2.88 -11.17 13.35
N THR A 341 -2.15 -10.06 13.38
CA THR A 341 -2.71 -8.75 13.72
C THR A 341 -3.75 -8.32 12.70
N LEU A 342 -3.43 -8.43 11.40
CA LEU A 342 -4.38 -8.15 10.31
C LEU A 342 -5.60 -9.09 10.39
N PHE A 343 -5.39 -10.38 10.61
CA PHE A 343 -6.47 -11.36 10.72
C PHE A 343 -7.48 -10.98 11.81
N ILE A 344 -6.98 -10.69 13.02
CA ILE A 344 -7.84 -10.29 14.15
C ILE A 344 -8.61 -8.99 13.82
N GLY A 345 -7.91 -8.01 13.26
CA GLY A 345 -8.54 -6.73 12.91
C GLY A 345 -9.59 -6.87 11.79
N VAL A 346 -9.30 -7.64 10.73
CA VAL A 346 -10.24 -7.92 9.63
C VAL A 346 -11.48 -8.65 10.16
N LEU A 347 -11.32 -9.68 11.01
CA LEU A 347 -12.46 -10.38 11.63
C LEU A 347 -13.29 -9.45 12.52
N ALA A 348 -12.63 -8.64 13.35
CA ALA A 348 -13.33 -7.67 14.19
C ALA A 348 -14.17 -6.70 13.35
N LEU A 349 -13.62 -6.19 12.23
CA LEU A 349 -14.34 -5.29 11.33
C LEU A 349 -15.56 -5.95 10.70
N ILE A 350 -15.44 -7.20 10.21
CA ILE A 350 -16.57 -7.93 9.63
C ILE A 350 -17.67 -8.14 10.65
N LEU A 351 -17.32 -8.51 11.88
CA LEU A 351 -18.30 -8.76 12.94
C LEU A 351 -18.97 -7.46 13.44
N ILE A 352 -18.27 -6.34 13.42
CA ILE A 352 -18.81 -5.02 13.81
C ILE A 352 -19.74 -4.47 12.73
N PHE A 353 -19.31 -4.47 11.48
CA PHE A 353 -20.06 -3.82 10.39
C PHE A 353 -21.09 -4.69 9.71
N GLN A 354 -20.84 -5.99 9.60
CA GLN A 354 -21.75 -7.04 9.08
C GLN A 354 -22.19 -6.89 7.61
N THR A 355 -21.96 -5.77 6.96
CA THR A 355 -22.32 -5.52 5.54
C THR A 355 -21.20 -4.76 4.83
N SER A 356 -21.04 -5.00 3.52
CA SER A 356 -20.04 -4.29 2.69
C SER A 356 -20.33 -2.79 2.62
N SER A 357 -21.61 -2.40 2.56
CA SER A 357 -22.03 -0.99 2.52
C SER A 357 -21.59 -0.21 3.78
N LYS A 358 -21.70 -0.79 4.96
CA LYS A 358 -21.22 -0.18 6.20
C LYS A 358 -19.69 -0.12 6.24
N LEU A 359 -18.98 -1.15 5.78
CA LEU A 359 -17.52 -1.12 5.65
C LEU A 359 -17.07 -0.03 4.68
N ALA A 360 -17.80 0.18 3.58
CA ALA A 360 -17.50 1.24 2.61
C ALA A 360 -17.57 2.65 3.21
N THR A 361 -18.42 2.89 4.23
CA THR A 361 -18.46 4.19 4.90
C THR A 361 -17.22 4.45 5.74
N ALA A 362 -16.60 3.40 6.28
CA ALA A 362 -15.37 3.49 7.07
C ALA A 362 -14.11 3.65 6.21
N TYR A 363 -14.16 3.26 4.92
CA TYR A 363 -13.00 2.99 4.09
C TYR A 363 -12.26 4.25 3.60
N GLY A 364 -12.93 5.19 3.00
CA GLY A 364 -12.32 6.24 2.17
C GLY A 364 -11.28 7.15 2.85
N LEU A 365 -11.31 7.33 4.18
CA LEU A 365 -10.52 8.35 4.86
C LEU A 365 -9.03 8.01 4.92
N ALA A 366 -8.68 6.75 5.18
CA ALA A 366 -7.28 6.31 5.24
C ALA A 366 -6.62 6.42 3.86
N VAL A 367 -7.29 5.93 2.82
CA VAL A 367 -6.79 5.96 1.44
C VAL A 367 -6.56 7.40 0.95
N THR A 368 -7.54 8.28 1.14
CA THR A 368 -7.41 9.68 0.69
C THR A 368 -6.35 10.45 1.47
N GLY A 369 -6.17 10.14 2.75
CA GLY A 369 -5.07 10.67 3.54
C GLY A 369 -3.71 10.25 2.98
N THR A 370 -3.54 8.98 2.64
CA THR A 370 -2.31 8.47 2.00
C THR A 370 -2.07 9.14 0.65
N PHE A 371 -3.12 9.37 -0.16
CA PHE A 371 -2.98 10.08 -1.43
C PHE A 371 -2.41 11.48 -1.27
N LEU A 372 -2.94 12.28 -0.35
CA LEU A 372 -2.45 13.64 -0.08
C LEU A 372 -1.01 13.66 0.42
N LEU A 373 -0.64 12.69 1.29
CA LEU A 373 0.72 12.57 1.80
C LEU A 373 1.70 12.18 0.69
N THR A 374 1.32 11.22 -0.17
CA THR A 374 2.12 10.83 -1.34
C THR A 374 2.28 11.99 -2.31
N THR A 375 1.21 12.75 -2.60
CA THR A 375 1.30 13.94 -3.46
C THR A 375 2.22 15.00 -2.85
N SER A 376 2.13 15.24 -1.54
CA SER A 376 3.00 16.19 -0.85
C SER A 376 4.48 15.82 -0.94
N LEU A 377 4.82 14.55 -0.66
CA LEU A 377 6.19 14.05 -0.78
C LEU A 377 6.67 14.06 -2.24
N PHE A 378 5.79 13.68 -3.18
CA PHE A 378 6.10 13.68 -4.60
C PHE A 378 6.43 15.09 -5.14
N LEU A 379 5.67 16.11 -4.76
CA LEU A 379 5.94 17.49 -5.19
C LEU A 379 7.31 17.98 -4.70
N VAL A 380 7.71 17.59 -3.47
CA VAL A 380 9.06 17.91 -2.96
C VAL A 380 10.13 17.19 -3.79
N LEU A 381 9.92 15.90 -4.11
CA LEU A 381 10.84 15.14 -4.95
C LEU A 381 10.94 15.73 -6.36
N ALA A 382 9.80 16.02 -6.99
CA ALA A 382 9.74 16.58 -8.34
C ALA A 382 10.44 17.94 -8.43
N HIS A 383 10.32 18.76 -7.39
CA HIS A 383 11.03 20.03 -7.31
C HIS A 383 12.54 19.84 -7.14
N ARG A 384 12.96 19.02 -6.19
CA ARG A 384 14.38 18.91 -5.78
C ARG A 384 15.21 17.97 -6.65
N ALA A 385 14.64 16.84 -7.07
CA ALA A 385 15.36 15.84 -7.86
C ALA A 385 15.13 16.02 -9.37
N TRP A 386 13.91 16.32 -9.78
CA TRP A 386 13.58 16.44 -11.21
C TRP A 386 13.58 17.88 -11.72
N HIS A 387 13.83 18.86 -10.85
CA HIS A 387 13.92 20.29 -11.18
C HIS A 387 12.68 20.83 -11.91
N TRP A 388 11.49 20.34 -11.54
CA TRP A 388 10.26 20.84 -12.11
C TRP A 388 10.09 22.34 -11.84
N PRO A 389 9.70 23.14 -12.85
CA PRO A 389 9.44 24.56 -12.65
C PRO A 389 8.23 24.76 -11.75
N MET A 390 8.21 25.86 -10.99
CA MET A 390 7.18 26.14 -9.99
C MET A 390 5.76 26.12 -10.56
N TRP A 391 5.57 26.60 -11.81
CA TRP A 391 4.26 26.56 -12.46
C TRP A 391 3.73 25.13 -12.67
N ALA A 392 4.60 24.17 -13.02
CA ALA A 392 4.22 22.77 -13.20
C ALA A 392 3.85 22.11 -11.87
N LEU A 393 4.57 22.46 -10.79
CA LEU A 393 4.26 21.99 -9.44
C LEU A 393 2.91 22.52 -8.96
N ILE A 394 2.65 23.83 -9.18
CA ILE A 394 1.37 24.44 -8.82
C ILE A 394 0.23 23.83 -9.66
N PHE A 395 0.43 23.67 -10.96
CA PHE A 395 -0.57 23.08 -11.85
C PHE A 395 -0.92 21.65 -11.43
N PHE A 396 0.09 20.82 -11.19
CA PHE A 396 -0.11 19.44 -10.71
C PHE A 396 -0.77 19.42 -9.33
N GLY A 397 -0.30 20.24 -8.40
CA GLY A 397 -0.84 20.34 -7.04
C GLY A 397 -2.28 20.83 -7.00
N VAL A 398 -2.66 21.79 -7.86
CA VAL A 398 -4.04 22.29 -7.94
C VAL A 398 -4.97 21.25 -8.57
N ILE A 399 -4.58 20.63 -9.67
CA ILE A 399 -5.45 19.67 -10.37
C ILE A 399 -5.55 18.37 -9.58
N VAL A 400 -4.43 17.69 -9.34
CA VAL A 400 -4.44 16.38 -8.67
C VAL A 400 -4.70 16.54 -7.18
N GLY A 401 -3.93 17.39 -6.50
CA GLY A 401 -4.09 17.65 -5.08
C GLY A 401 -5.43 18.29 -4.73
N GLY A 402 -6.01 19.13 -5.62
CA GLY A 402 -7.36 19.70 -5.46
C GLY A 402 -8.45 18.64 -5.48
N VAL A 403 -8.38 17.69 -6.43
CA VAL A 403 -9.31 16.54 -6.47
C VAL A 403 -9.15 15.68 -5.22
N GLU A 404 -7.91 15.34 -4.83
CA GLU A 404 -7.63 14.55 -3.63
C GLU A 404 -8.11 15.24 -2.36
N LEU A 405 -7.89 16.55 -2.23
CA LEU A 405 -8.34 17.34 -1.08
C LEU A 405 -9.87 17.38 -1.00
N SER A 406 -10.55 17.50 -2.14
CA SER A 406 -12.01 17.46 -2.19
C SER A 406 -12.56 16.11 -1.75
N ILE A 407 -11.98 15.02 -2.26
CA ILE A 407 -12.35 13.65 -1.87
C ILE A 407 -12.04 13.41 -0.38
N PHE A 408 -10.88 13.84 0.11
CA PHE A 408 -10.51 13.73 1.52
C PHE A 408 -11.48 14.49 2.42
N SER A 409 -11.82 15.73 2.06
CA SER A 409 -12.76 16.55 2.79
C SER A 409 -14.16 15.91 2.87
N ALA A 410 -14.62 15.29 1.78
CA ALA A 410 -15.87 14.55 1.75
C ALA A 410 -15.84 13.32 2.70
N ASN A 411 -14.70 12.64 2.79
CA ASN A 411 -14.55 11.51 3.69
C ASN A 411 -14.38 11.90 5.17
N LEU A 412 -14.00 13.15 5.50
CA LEU A 412 -14.00 13.63 6.88
C LEU A 412 -15.39 13.59 7.53
N LEU A 413 -16.46 13.77 6.75
CA LEU A 413 -17.84 13.67 7.25
C LEU A 413 -18.16 12.26 7.75
N LYS A 414 -17.46 11.25 7.27
CA LYS A 414 -17.67 9.84 7.62
C LYS A 414 -16.94 9.41 8.89
N ILE A 415 -16.21 10.29 9.57
CA ILE A 415 -15.50 9.94 10.82
C ILE A 415 -16.46 9.36 11.84
N ALA A 416 -17.60 10.02 12.08
CA ALA A 416 -18.59 9.58 13.06
C ALA A 416 -19.29 8.26 12.67
N SER A 417 -19.45 7.98 11.38
CA SER A 417 -20.13 6.78 10.88
C SER A 417 -19.25 5.55 10.68
N GLY A 418 -17.98 5.59 11.16
CA GLY A 418 -17.06 4.45 11.11
C GLY A 418 -15.65 4.78 10.63
N GLY A 419 -15.43 5.93 9.98
CA GLY A 419 -14.12 6.37 9.48
C GLY A 419 -13.06 6.57 10.56
N TRP A 420 -13.45 6.64 11.84
CA TRP A 420 -12.53 6.72 12.98
C TRP A 420 -11.73 5.41 13.19
N ILE A 421 -12.26 4.25 12.78
CA ILE A 421 -11.63 2.95 13.04
C ILE A 421 -10.30 2.80 12.29
N PRO A 422 -10.19 3.01 10.96
CA PRO A 422 -8.90 2.98 10.27
C PRO A 422 -7.93 4.05 10.80
N LEU A 423 -8.44 5.21 11.24
CA LEU A 423 -7.60 6.22 11.88
C LEU A 423 -7.07 5.77 13.23
N LEU A 424 -7.84 5.00 14.01
CA LEU A 424 -7.39 4.41 15.26
C LEU A 424 -6.22 3.44 14.99
N PHE A 425 -6.36 2.52 14.04
CA PHE A 425 -5.27 1.61 13.65
C PHE A 425 -4.05 2.38 13.15
N ALA A 426 -4.26 3.39 12.29
CA ALA A 426 -3.18 4.25 11.82
C ALA A 426 -2.46 4.94 12.98
N THR A 427 -3.21 5.48 13.94
CA THR A 427 -2.66 6.15 15.13
C THR A 427 -1.83 5.20 15.98
N ILE A 428 -2.31 3.98 16.22
CA ILE A 428 -1.57 2.95 16.95
C ILE A 428 -0.22 2.66 16.26
N VAL A 429 -0.23 2.45 14.94
CA VAL A 429 0.98 2.20 14.16
C VAL A 429 1.94 3.39 14.23
N VAL A 430 1.44 4.62 14.09
CA VAL A 430 2.24 5.85 14.21
C VAL A 430 2.88 5.97 15.59
N ILE A 431 2.14 5.67 16.67
CA ILE A 431 2.66 5.65 18.04
C ILE A 431 3.77 4.61 18.18
N ILE A 432 3.56 3.39 17.68
CA ILE A 432 4.57 2.33 17.72
C ILE A 432 5.84 2.76 16.99
N MET A 433 5.73 3.24 15.74
CA MET A 433 6.87 3.66 14.92
C MET A 433 7.64 4.83 15.54
N THR A 434 6.92 5.84 16.04
CA THR A 434 7.55 7.03 16.64
C THR A 434 8.22 6.70 17.97
N THR A 435 7.59 5.87 18.80
CA THR A 435 8.14 5.43 20.10
C THR A 435 9.36 4.56 19.88
N TRP A 436 9.29 3.58 18.98
CA TRP A 436 10.42 2.72 18.64
C TRP A 436 11.62 3.53 18.17
N ARG A 437 11.40 4.44 17.23
CA ARG A 437 12.46 5.31 16.71
C ARG A 437 13.09 6.20 17.79
N ARG A 438 12.28 6.79 18.67
CA ARG A 438 12.79 7.59 19.79
C ARG A 438 13.61 6.73 20.76
N GLY A 439 13.11 5.54 21.08
CA GLY A 439 13.80 4.60 21.97
C GLY A 439 15.15 4.14 21.40
N THR A 440 15.19 3.75 20.12
CA THR A 440 16.44 3.34 19.46
C THR A 440 17.45 4.49 19.37
N ALA A 441 16.99 5.72 19.10
CA ALA A 441 17.85 6.90 19.07
C ALA A 441 18.42 7.22 20.45
N TYR A 442 17.61 7.08 21.51
CA TYR A 442 18.07 7.27 22.88
C TYR A 442 19.13 6.22 23.29
N ILE A 443 18.87 4.93 23.00
CA ILE A 443 19.82 3.85 23.27
C ILE A 443 21.12 4.05 22.48
N ALA A 444 21.02 4.45 21.20
CA ALA A 444 22.21 4.71 20.38
C ALA A 444 23.06 5.85 20.95
N LYS A 445 22.41 6.92 21.43
CA LYS A 445 23.11 8.04 22.07
C LYS A 445 23.79 7.60 23.38
N GLN A 446 23.06 6.89 24.26
CA GLN A 446 23.60 6.39 25.52
C GLN A 446 24.80 5.47 25.28
N ARG A 447 24.70 4.58 24.29
CA ARG A 447 25.81 3.70 23.89
C ARG A 447 27.01 4.52 23.40
N GLN A 448 26.78 5.54 22.57
CA GLN A 448 27.86 6.39 22.08
C GLN A 448 28.57 7.13 23.20
N ASP A 449 27.83 7.61 24.22
CA ASP A 449 28.39 8.26 25.39
C ASP A 449 29.23 7.27 26.25
N ASP A 450 28.79 5.99 26.37
CA ASP A 450 29.50 4.93 27.15
C ASP A 450 30.72 4.36 26.41
N GLU A 451 30.66 4.26 25.08
CA GLU A 451 31.70 3.65 24.23
C GLU A 451 32.82 4.63 23.87
N GLY A 452 32.52 5.90 23.74
CA GLY A 452 33.47 6.91 23.27
C GLY A 452 33.89 6.75 21.79
N PRO A 453 34.54 7.77 21.21
CA PRO A 453 35.04 7.72 19.83
C PRO A 453 36.11 6.66 19.64
N LEU A 454 36.07 5.92 18.53
CA LEU A 454 37.10 4.93 18.20
C LEU A 454 38.46 5.58 17.98
N ASP A 455 38.52 6.77 17.39
CA ASP A 455 39.77 7.51 17.15
C ASP A 455 40.46 7.86 18.46
N ASP A 456 39.74 8.27 19.49
CA ASP A 456 40.29 8.59 20.80
C ASP A 456 40.92 7.34 21.47
N PHE A 457 40.22 6.21 21.29
CA PHE A 457 40.73 4.91 21.77
C PHE A 457 42.02 4.48 21.03
N LEU A 458 42.06 4.66 19.72
CA LEU A 458 43.26 4.36 18.92
C LEU A 458 44.45 5.25 19.33
N ASN A 459 44.23 6.53 19.54
CA ASN A 459 45.27 7.46 20.03
C ASN A 459 45.78 7.04 21.41
N TRP A 460 44.85 6.71 22.34
CA TRP A 460 45.20 6.20 23.66
C TRP A 460 46.03 4.91 23.58
N MET A 461 45.68 3.97 22.68
CA MET A 461 46.44 2.74 22.46
C MET A 461 47.85 2.98 21.94
N HIS A 462 48.05 3.99 21.08
CA HIS A 462 49.37 4.39 20.58
C HIS A 462 50.29 4.91 21.71
N GLU A 463 49.72 5.65 22.64
CA GLU A 463 50.44 6.25 23.76
C GLU A 463 50.75 5.21 24.85
N THR A 464 49.73 4.42 25.25
CA THR A 464 49.78 3.55 26.43
C THR A 464 50.46 2.21 26.15
N LYS A 465 50.40 1.71 24.91
CA LYS A 465 50.92 0.40 24.47
C LYS A 465 50.58 -0.76 25.44
N PRO A 466 49.32 -1.09 25.61
CA PRO A 466 48.89 -2.10 26.57
C PRO A 466 49.55 -3.46 26.31
N THR A 467 49.70 -4.27 27.37
CA THR A 467 50.27 -5.63 27.29
C THR A 467 49.50 -6.49 26.32
N ARG A 468 50.21 -7.15 25.39
CA ARG A 468 49.61 -8.05 24.41
C ARG A 468 49.80 -9.51 24.79
N VAL A 469 48.74 -10.29 24.59
CA VAL A 469 48.74 -11.74 24.78
C VAL A 469 48.55 -12.43 23.42
N PRO A 470 49.15 -13.62 23.20
CA PRO A 470 49.01 -14.34 21.96
C PRO A 470 47.56 -14.65 21.63
N GLY A 471 47.22 -14.60 20.33
CA GLY A 471 45.92 -15.01 19.83
C GLY A 471 45.13 -13.91 19.16
N LEU A 472 43.87 -14.27 18.80
CA LEU A 472 42.93 -13.43 18.07
C LEU A 472 41.69 -13.18 18.92
N ALA A 473 41.25 -11.93 19.03
CA ALA A 473 39.98 -11.56 19.61
C ALA A 473 39.06 -10.92 18.56
N VAL A 474 37.79 -11.28 18.61
CA VAL A 474 36.74 -10.74 17.70
C VAL A 474 35.68 -10.01 18.50
N TYR A 475 35.43 -8.77 18.19
CA TYR A 475 34.47 -7.89 18.87
C TYR A 475 33.33 -7.50 17.92
N PRO A 476 32.13 -8.16 18.00
CA PRO A 476 30.98 -7.73 17.27
C PRO A 476 30.53 -6.33 17.71
N HIS A 477 30.35 -5.40 16.74
CA HIS A 477 30.00 -4.01 17.03
C HIS A 477 29.09 -3.45 15.93
N PRO A 478 28.05 -2.66 16.26
CA PRO A 478 27.08 -2.18 15.27
C PRO A 478 27.56 -1.01 14.43
N GLY A 479 28.66 -0.36 14.76
CA GLY A 479 29.12 0.85 14.08
C GLY A 479 30.64 0.98 13.96
N LEU A 480 31.09 1.90 13.12
CA LEU A 480 32.51 2.19 12.86
C LEU A 480 33.06 3.34 13.70
N ALA A 481 32.16 4.14 14.31
CA ALA A 481 32.55 5.40 14.93
C ALA A 481 32.91 5.31 16.42
N THR A 482 32.48 4.24 17.07
CA THR A 482 32.63 4.07 18.52
C THR A 482 33.42 2.80 18.89
N THR A 483 33.97 2.78 20.08
CA THR A 483 34.79 1.66 20.56
C THR A 483 33.93 0.56 21.17
N PRO A 484 34.07 -0.72 20.77
CA PRO A 484 33.26 -1.80 21.36
C PRO A 484 33.43 -1.87 22.89
N LEU A 485 32.32 -1.84 23.64
CA LEU A 485 32.33 -1.95 25.09
C LEU A 485 33.04 -3.23 25.55
N ALA A 486 32.91 -4.33 24.81
CA ALA A 486 33.60 -5.59 25.13
C ALA A 486 35.14 -5.44 25.07
N LEU A 487 35.65 -4.64 24.10
CA LEU A 487 37.06 -4.32 23.99
C LEU A 487 37.53 -3.43 25.14
N LEU A 488 36.75 -2.37 25.43
CA LEU A 488 37.02 -1.49 26.57
C LEU A 488 37.04 -2.24 27.91
N ASN A 489 36.05 -3.10 28.14
CA ASN A 489 35.92 -3.88 29.35
C ASN A 489 37.06 -4.92 29.47
N ASN A 490 37.46 -5.57 28.37
CA ASN A 490 38.60 -6.45 28.36
C ASN A 490 39.89 -5.74 28.83
N LEU A 491 40.15 -4.55 28.31
CA LEU A 491 41.28 -3.72 28.72
C LEU A 491 41.16 -3.24 30.18
N ARG A 492 39.96 -2.81 30.58
CA ARG A 492 39.73 -2.28 31.93
C ARG A 492 39.90 -3.35 33.03
N PHE A 493 39.41 -4.57 32.79
CA PHE A 493 39.37 -5.60 33.81
C PHE A 493 40.56 -6.59 33.73
N ASN A 494 40.99 -6.92 32.49
CA ASN A 494 42.07 -7.89 32.27
C ASN A 494 43.43 -7.24 32.02
N HIS A 495 43.44 -5.91 31.70
CA HIS A 495 44.65 -5.12 31.41
C HIS A 495 45.48 -5.66 30.23
N VAL A 496 44.86 -6.46 29.34
CA VAL A 496 45.53 -7.09 28.19
C VAL A 496 44.75 -6.87 26.91
N LEU A 497 45.47 -6.91 25.79
CA LEU A 497 44.92 -6.93 24.46
C LEU A 497 45.50 -8.12 23.69
N HIS A 498 44.72 -8.75 22.80
CA HIS A 498 45.24 -9.82 21.95
C HIS A 498 46.19 -9.25 20.87
N GLU A 499 47.09 -10.10 20.37
CA GLU A 499 48.01 -9.72 19.28
C GLU A 499 47.22 -9.24 18.07
N HIS A 500 46.15 -9.98 17.72
CA HIS A 500 45.25 -9.62 16.63
C HIS A 500 43.84 -9.35 17.16
N ASN A 501 43.27 -8.21 16.80
CA ASN A 501 41.92 -7.85 17.20
C ASN A 501 41.12 -7.51 15.96
N ILE A 502 39.90 -8.03 15.88
CA ILE A 502 38.98 -7.76 14.77
C ILE A 502 37.68 -7.19 15.33
N ILE A 503 37.29 -6.01 14.86
CA ILE A 503 35.96 -5.45 15.09
C ILE A 503 35.11 -5.84 13.90
N ILE A 504 33.97 -6.51 14.12
CA ILE A 504 33.07 -6.94 13.06
C ILE A 504 31.77 -6.13 13.15
N SER A 505 31.44 -5.40 12.07
CA SER A 505 30.15 -4.74 11.89
C SER A 505 29.36 -5.46 10.79
N ILE A 506 28.13 -5.86 11.11
CA ILE A 506 27.23 -6.49 10.13
C ILE A 506 26.34 -5.39 9.55
N VAL A 507 26.54 -5.10 8.27
CA VAL A 507 25.70 -4.18 7.49
C VAL A 507 24.71 -5.00 6.67
N VAL A 508 23.43 -4.64 6.75
CA VAL A 508 22.38 -5.29 5.95
C VAL A 508 22.22 -4.51 4.64
N GLU A 509 22.54 -5.18 3.53
CA GLU A 509 22.38 -4.62 2.20
C GLU A 509 20.95 -4.81 1.67
N ASN A 510 20.51 -3.92 0.79
CA ASN A 510 19.16 -3.96 0.19
C ASN A 510 19.06 -4.91 -1.03
N VAL A 511 19.95 -5.90 -1.13
CA VAL A 511 19.96 -6.87 -2.22
C VAL A 511 19.70 -8.28 -1.70
N PRO A 512 18.98 -9.14 -2.43
CA PRO A 512 18.69 -10.52 -2.02
C PRO A 512 19.95 -11.37 -1.81
N HIS A 513 21.01 -11.04 -2.52
CA HIS A 513 22.28 -11.78 -2.48
C HIS A 513 23.46 -10.86 -2.77
N VAL A 514 24.30 -10.65 -1.75
CA VAL A 514 25.56 -9.92 -1.92
C VAL A 514 26.59 -10.85 -2.58
N ARG A 515 27.26 -10.37 -3.66
CA ARG A 515 28.34 -11.12 -4.32
C ARG A 515 29.49 -11.38 -3.34
N HIS A 516 30.10 -12.55 -3.40
CA HIS A 516 31.19 -12.94 -2.49
C HIS A 516 32.31 -11.89 -2.37
N VAL A 517 32.62 -11.19 -3.46
CA VAL A 517 33.68 -10.14 -3.50
C VAL A 517 33.31 -8.91 -2.64
N ASN A 518 32.01 -8.62 -2.50
CA ASN A 518 31.51 -7.43 -1.80
C ASN A 518 30.99 -7.77 -0.38
N ARG A 519 31.16 -9.00 0.08
CA ARG A 519 30.65 -9.43 1.40
C ARG A 519 31.48 -8.96 2.56
N ILE A 520 32.75 -8.66 2.32
CA ILE A 520 33.70 -8.30 3.36
C ILE A 520 34.44 -7.06 2.89
N GLU A 521 34.31 -5.99 3.64
CA GLU A 521 35.13 -4.78 3.53
C GLU A 521 36.06 -4.75 4.75
N LYS A 522 37.36 -4.50 4.52
CA LYS A 522 38.36 -4.45 5.57
C LYS A 522 38.94 -3.06 5.67
N VAL A 523 38.94 -2.52 6.88
CA VAL A 523 39.63 -1.27 7.21
C VAL A 523 40.71 -1.59 8.23
N ASP A 524 41.97 -1.39 7.86
CA ASP A 524 43.08 -1.54 8.80
C ASP A 524 43.18 -0.27 9.66
N LEU A 525 43.01 -0.44 10.95
CA LEU A 525 43.03 0.64 11.93
C LEU A 525 44.44 0.82 12.56
N GLY A 526 45.44 0.07 12.10
CA GLY A 526 46.76 0.01 12.71
C GLY A 526 46.82 -0.82 14.00
N LEU A 527 48.02 -1.00 14.55
CA LEU A 527 48.25 -1.70 15.83
C LEU A 527 47.67 -3.13 15.87
N SER A 528 47.59 -3.83 14.73
CA SER A 528 46.96 -5.14 14.61
C SER A 528 45.46 -5.13 14.97
N LEU A 529 44.80 -4.00 14.76
CA LEU A 529 43.34 -3.83 14.85
C LEU A 529 42.79 -3.70 13.44
N ILE A 530 41.83 -4.53 13.10
CA ILE A 530 41.17 -4.55 11.78
C ILE A 530 39.67 -4.40 12.00
N HIS A 531 39.03 -3.53 11.21
CA HIS A 531 37.59 -3.46 11.14
C HIS A 531 37.10 -4.21 9.89
N ILE A 532 36.10 -5.09 10.03
CA ILE A 532 35.52 -5.88 8.97
C ILE A 532 34.02 -5.63 8.94
#